data_f7c35e66f5d15293e4b1362d00f90f91
#
_entry.id   f7c35e66f5d15293e4b1362d00f90f91
#
_cell.length_a   1.000
_cell.length_b   1.000
_cell.length_c   1.000
_cell.angle_alpha   90.00
_cell.angle_beta   90.00
_cell.angle_gamma   90.00
#
_symmetry.space_group_name_H-M   'P 1'
#
loop_
_entity.id
_entity.type
_entity.pdbx_description
1 polymer ?
#
loop_
_entity_poly.entity_id
_entity_poly.type
_entity_poly.pdbx_seq_one_letter_code
_entity_poly.pdbx_strand_id
1 'polypeptide(L)'
;MEKKWWQSSVVYQIYPRSFADSNGDGMGDIPGITGKIEYLKKLGVNVLWICPIYQSPQDDNGYDISDYRTVYPEFGTMEDMKILIQKCQDNDIKIIMDLVVNHTSDEHPWFIEAKKSLDNPYRDYYIWRKGEDGQPPNDLMSNFGGSAWEYSPETDEYYLHFYSKKQPDLNWENPKLRQKIYDMMNWWLDQGIVGFRMDVIDLIGKIPDQKIKENGPMLHKYLQEMNEATFGHRDSMTVGECWGATPEIGRLYTDPARKELSMIFQFEQIQLDKKPGGQRWDLKPLYLPDLKCVFSKWQTELEGHGWNSLFWNNHDLPRIVSRWGNDGDYRVLSAKMLATLLHGMKGTPYIYQGEEIGMTNVPFQTIDEFPDIETQNIYQERLKAGFTEEETMYAIRAKARDNARTPMQWNAEKNAGFTEGIPWYRVNPNYKEINVEQALADPESVFYHYQKLIQLRKEHEVMVYGTYQLLFPEDEDLYIYTRTLEEEKWLIVCNFHEKTRKLQCKRAGQVMLSNYADTPAAEKITELRPYEAVIYQMESWGANHGERGQDHSSDFEADIELV
;
A
#
# COMPACT_ATOMS: atom_id res chain seq x y z
N MET A 1 15.79 -6.80 18.91
CA MET A 1 16.07 -6.38 17.52
C MET A 1 16.65 -4.97 17.57
N GLU A 2 17.68 -4.67 16.78
CA GLU A 2 18.23 -3.31 16.70
C GLU A 2 17.18 -2.35 16.13
N LYS A 3 16.97 -1.20 16.79
CA LYS A 3 16.01 -0.19 16.32
C LYS A 3 16.53 0.45 15.02
N LYS A 4 15.68 0.49 13.99
CA LYS A 4 15.95 1.12 12.70
C LYS A 4 15.05 2.35 12.51
N TRP A 5 15.55 3.40 11.87
CA TRP A 5 14.83 4.66 11.68
C TRP A 5 13.48 4.47 10.96
N TRP A 6 13.40 3.56 9.99
CA TRP A 6 12.18 3.32 9.22
C TRP A 6 11.07 2.63 10.04
N GLN A 7 11.39 2.01 11.17
CA GLN A 7 10.39 1.40 12.06
C GLN A 7 9.48 2.46 12.70
N SER A 8 10.03 3.62 13.07
CA SER A 8 9.25 4.73 13.61
C SER A 8 8.68 5.67 12.55
N SER A 9 9.04 5.48 11.30
CA SER A 9 8.61 6.33 10.19
C SER A 9 7.14 6.12 9.81
N VAL A 10 6.58 7.12 9.13
CA VAL A 10 5.29 7.05 8.44
C VAL A 10 5.53 7.44 6.98
N VAL A 11 5.10 6.58 6.08
CA VAL A 11 5.29 6.72 4.64
C VAL A 11 4.03 7.32 4.01
N TYR A 12 4.21 8.28 3.12
CA TYR A 12 3.15 8.80 2.27
C TYR A 12 3.39 8.39 0.82
N GLN A 13 2.44 7.68 0.24
CA GLN A 13 2.51 7.24 -1.14
C GLN A 13 1.97 8.30 -2.09
N ILE A 14 2.79 8.69 -3.06
CA ILE A 14 2.43 9.63 -4.14
C ILE A 14 2.28 8.87 -5.45
N TYR A 15 1.11 9.02 -6.08
CA TYR A 15 0.86 8.66 -7.47
C TYR A 15 1.02 9.92 -8.33
N PRO A 16 2.17 10.14 -8.99
CA PRO A 16 2.56 11.44 -9.53
C PRO A 16 1.55 12.06 -10.47
N ARG A 17 1.01 11.26 -11.39
CA ARG A 17 0.04 11.71 -12.41
C ARG A 17 -1.18 12.42 -11.84
N SER A 18 -1.58 12.07 -10.61
CA SER A 18 -2.80 12.55 -9.95
C SER A 18 -2.52 13.38 -8.70
N PHE A 19 -1.28 13.77 -8.44
CA PHE A 19 -0.98 14.48 -7.19
C PHE A 19 -1.11 16.01 -7.34
N ALA A 20 -0.29 16.63 -8.18
CA ALA A 20 -0.37 18.07 -8.44
C ALA A 20 0.29 18.39 -9.78
N ASP A 21 -0.38 19.15 -10.62
CA ASP A 21 0.10 19.65 -11.90
C ASP A 21 0.65 21.08 -11.73
N SER A 22 1.92 21.29 -12.09
CA SER A 22 2.57 22.59 -11.95
C SER A 22 2.55 23.43 -13.22
N ASN A 23 2.37 22.81 -14.39
CA ASN A 23 2.52 23.45 -15.70
C ASN A 23 1.20 23.65 -16.46
N GLY A 24 0.10 23.07 -15.97
CA GLY A 24 -1.24 23.22 -16.53
C GLY A 24 -1.54 22.33 -17.73
N ASP A 25 -0.77 21.25 -17.95
CA ASP A 25 -1.00 20.31 -19.04
C ASP A 25 -2.08 19.24 -18.72
N GLY A 26 -2.51 19.17 -17.47
CA GLY A 26 -3.50 18.23 -16.99
C GLY A 26 -2.92 16.98 -16.33
N MET A 27 -1.61 16.84 -16.30
CA MET A 27 -0.87 15.75 -15.69
C MET A 27 -0.12 16.24 -14.45
N GLY A 28 -0.19 15.49 -13.36
CA GLY A 28 0.65 15.76 -12.19
C GLY A 28 2.13 15.52 -12.49
N ASP A 29 3.01 16.28 -11.87
CA ASP A 29 4.42 16.31 -12.18
C ASP A 29 5.32 16.43 -10.95
N ILE A 30 6.63 16.27 -11.11
CA ILE A 30 7.64 16.35 -10.04
C ILE A 30 7.68 17.76 -9.42
N PRO A 31 7.68 18.87 -10.19
CA PRO A 31 7.59 20.21 -9.61
C PRO A 31 6.31 20.43 -8.79
N GLY A 32 5.19 19.83 -9.20
CA GLY A 32 3.94 19.83 -8.43
C GLY A 32 4.11 19.13 -7.09
N ILE A 33 4.77 17.97 -7.05
CA ILE A 33 5.13 17.29 -5.79
C ILE A 33 6.01 18.20 -4.95
N THR A 34 7.04 18.80 -5.52
CA THR A 34 7.98 19.72 -4.85
C THR A 34 7.24 20.90 -4.20
N GLY A 35 6.19 21.42 -4.86
CA GLY A 35 5.34 22.47 -4.35
C GLY A 35 4.49 22.09 -3.13
N LYS A 36 4.35 20.80 -2.83
CA LYS A 36 3.51 20.28 -1.73
C LYS A 36 4.30 19.72 -0.55
N ILE A 37 5.63 19.85 -0.54
CA ILE A 37 6.48 19.33 0.56
C ILE A 37 6.11 19.94 1.91
N GLU A 38 5.78 21.22 1.97
CA GLU A 38 5.36 21.87 3.21
C GLU A 38 4.04 21.30 3.77
N TYR A 39 3.10 20.92 2.88
CA TYR A 39 1.87 20.22 3.27
C TYR A 39 2.17 18.85 3.88
N LEU A 40 3.05 18.08 3.24
CA LEU A 40 3.44 16.75 3.71
C LEU A 40 4.21 16.83 5.03
N LYS A 41 5.08 17.82 5.18
CA LYS A 41 5.76 18.12 6.46
C LYS A 41 4.76 18.48 7.56
N LYS A 42 3.75 19.29 7.24
CA LYS A 42 2.68 19.66 8.19
C LYS A 42 1.87 18.42 8.63
N LEU A 43 1.59 17.48 7.72
CA LEU A 43 0.95 16.21 8.07
C LEU A 43 1.81 15.40 9.05
N GLY A 44 3.14 15.52 8.93
CA GLY A 44 4.10 14.89 9.82
C GLY A 44 4.79 13.64 9.25
N VAL A 45 4.51 13.26 8.00
CA VAL A 45 5.18 12.14 7.33
C VAL A 45 6.66 12.46 7.09
N ASN A 46 7.50 11.45 7.09
CA ASN A 46 8.94 11.59 6.94
C ASN A 46 9.57 10.69 5.87
N VAL A 47 8.74 9.93 5.16
CA VAL A 47 9.14 9.17 3.99
C VAL A 47 8.10 9.35 2.88
N LEU A 48 8.54 9.58 1.65
CA LEU A 48 7.69 9.55 0.46
C LEU A 48 8.01 8.29 -0.33
N TRP A 49 6.98 7.52 -0.67
CA TRP A 49 7.04 6.52 -1.73
C TRP A 49 6.47 7.15 -2.99
N ILE A 50 7.32 7.29 -4.01
CA ILE A 50 6.95 7.86 -5.31
C ILE A 50 6.76 6.70 -6.29
N CYS A 51 5.53 6.55 -6.83
CA CYS A 51 5.24 5.61 -7.91
C CYS A 51 6.08 5.95 -9.16
N PRO A 52 6.22 5.02 -10.15
CA PRO A 52 7.18 5.16 -11.22
C PRO A 52 7.13 6.51 -11.95
N ILE A 53 8.27 7.16 -12.07
CA ILE A 53 8.48 8.41 -12.83
C ILE A 53 9.37 8.22 -14.04
N TYR A 54 9.79 6.99 -14.30
CA TYR A 54 10.74 6.66 -15.36
C TYR A 54 10.14 6.79 -16.75
N GLN A 55 11.01 6.85 -17.77
CA GLN A 55 10.58 6.82 -19.17
C GLN A 55 9.74 5.55 -19.43
N SER A 56 8.55 5.75 -19.97
CA SER A 56 7.58 4.68 -20.20
C SER A 56 6.63 5.07 -21.33
N PRO A 57 6.20 4.14 -22.20
CA PRO A 57 5.10 4.38 -23.13
C PRO A 57 3.71 4.44 -22.46
N GLN A 58 3.63 4.19 -21.16
CA GLN A 58 2.42 4.36 -20.34
C GLN A 58 1.28 3.37 -20.65
N ASP A 59 1.59 2.17 -21.14
CA ASP A 59 0.61 1.10 -21.32
C ASP A 59 -0.04 0.68 -19.99
N ASP A 60 0.77 0.62 -18.93
CA ASP A 60 0.33 0.37 -17.56
C ASP A 60 0.73 1.52 -16.61
N ASN A 61 0.47 2.75 -17.04
CA ASN A 61 0.63 3.97 -16.24
C ASN A 61 1.99 4.11 -15.55
N GLY A 62 3.08 3.74 -16.25
CA GLY A 62 4.45 3.88 -15.78
C GLY A 62 5.09 2.61 -15.27
N TYR A 63 4.33 1.52 -15.06
CA TYR A 63 4.87 0.20 -14.68
C TYR A 63 5.42 -0.60 -15.88
N ASP A 64 5.38 -0.04 -17.08
CA ASP A 64 6.00 -0.50 -18.31
C ASP A 64 7.21 0.40 -18.63
N ILE A 65 8.34 0.12 -17.99
CA ILE A 65 9.53 1.01 -18.04
C ILE A 65 10.37 0.72 -19.28
N SER A 66 10.64 1.77 -20.06
CA SER A 66 11.53 1.71 -21.24
C SER A 66 12.94 2.26 -21.01
N ASP A 67 13.13 3.11 -19.98
CA ASP A 67 14.46 3.54 -19.52
C ASP A 67 14.38 3.87 -18.01
N TYR A 68 15.16 3.16 -17.21
CA TYR A 68 15.18 3.32 -15.74
C TYR A 68 15.90 4.58 -15.24
N ARG A 69 16.69 5.26 -16.06
CA ARG A 69 17.54 6.40 -15.66
C ARG A 69 17.06 7.73 -16.21
N THR A 70 15.98 7.73 -16.97
CA THR A 70 15.38 8.92 -17.58
C THR A 70 14.00 9.15 -16.96
N VAL A 71 13.70 10.39 -16.60
CA VAL A 71 12.37 10.80 -16.15
C VAL A 71 11.45 10.91 -17.37
N TYR A 72 10.21 10.42 -17.22
CA TYR A 72 9.17 10.59 -18.23
C TYR A 72 8.90 12.09 -18.46
N PRO A 73 8.96 12.61 -19.71
CA PRO A 73 8.93 14.05 -19.97
C PRO A 73 7.73 14.80 -19.41
N GLU A 74 6.55 14.16 -19.34
CA GLU A 74 5.36 14.79 -18.76
C GLU A 74 5.44 14.93 -17.24
N PHE A 75 6.32 14.17 -16.57
CA PHE A 75 6.59 14.32 -15.13
C PHE A 75 7.69 15.32 -14.82
N GLY A 76 8.45 15.76 -15.82
CA GLY A 76 9.56 16.70 -15.65
C GLY A 76 10.90 16.14 -16.10
N THR A 77 11.96 16.56 -15.43
CA THR A 77 13.35 16.27 -15.77
C THR A 77 14.11 15.64 -14.60
N MET A 78 15.31 15.13 -14.87
CA MET A 78 16.21 14.69 -13.79
C MET A 78 16.64 15.84 -12.88
N GLU A 79 16.67 17.08 -13.38
CA GLU A 79 16.96 18.25 -12.56
C GLU A 79 15.81 18.52 -11.58
N ASP A 80 14.56 18.41 -12.04
CA ASP A 80 13.38 18.51 -11.16
C ASP A 80 13.40 17.45 -10.06
N MET A 81 13.83 16.21 -10.41
CA MET A 81 13.96 15.14 -9.40
C MET A 81 15.06 15.45 -8.38
N LYS A 82 16.19 15.98 -8.78
CA LYS A 82 17.24 16.42 -7.86
C LYS A 82 16.78 17.55 -6.93
N ILE A 83 16.02 18.50 -7.46
CA ILE A 83 15.42 19.59 -6.68
C ILE A 83 14.44 19.00 -5.65
N LEU A 84 13.61 18.04 -6.03
CA LEU A 84 12.70 17.35 -5.12
C LEU A 84 13.46 16.63 -4.01
N ILE A 85 14.50 15.86 -4.36
CA ILE A 85 15.34 15.14 -3.38
C ILE A 85 15.94 16.14 -2.38
N GLN A 86 16.53 17.23 -2.87
CA GLN A 86 17.13 18.24 -2.00
C GLN A 86 16.10 18.90 -1.09
N LYS A 87 14.94 19.29 -1.63
CA LYS A 87 13.88 19.90 -0.82
C LYS A 87 13.33 18.95 0.24
N CYS A 88 13.22 17.66 -0.07
CA CYS A 88 12.84 16.64 0.92
C CYS A 88 13.89 16.54 2.03
N GLN A 89 15.18 16.48 1.68
CA GLN A 89 16.28 16.42 2.65
C GLN A 89 16.28 17.66 3.57
N ASP A 90 16.07 18.86 3.02
CA ASP A 90 15.99 20.11 3.77
C ASP A 90 14.79 20.14 4.75
N ASN A 91 13.83 19.27 4.58
CA ASN A 91 12.63 19.13 5.40
C ASN A 91 12.56 17.81 6.22
N ASP A 92 13.67 17.10 6.36
CA ASP A 92 13.78 15.81 7.07
C ASP A 92 12.83 14.73 6.50
N ILE A 93 12.57 14.79 5.20
CA ILE A 93 11.78 13.81 4.46
C ILE A 93 12.70 12.99 3.56
N LYS A 94 12.56 11.67 3.63
CA LYS A 94 13.31 10.72 2.81
C LYS A 94 12.46 10.26 1.63
N ILE A 95 13.10 9.79 0.56
CA ILE A 95 12.40 9.27 -0.62
C ILE A 95 12.77 7.81 -0.84
N ILE A 96 11.77 6.96 -1.01
CA ILE A 96 11.90 5.65 -1.66
C ILE A 96 11.19 5.69 -3.00
N MET A 97 11.75 5.00 -3.98
CA MET A 97 11.20 4.94 -5.33
C MET A 97 10.65 3.54 -5.64
N ASP A 98 9.73 3.49 -6.58
CA ASP A 98 9.23 2.22 -7.09
C ASP A 98 10.31 1.52 -7.93
N LEU A 99 10.57 0.26 -7.64
CA LEU A 99 11.50 -0.61 -8.36
C LEU A 99 10.71 -1.68 -9.11
N VAL A 100 10.59 -1.53 -10.42
CA VAL A 100 9.85 -2.45 -11.28
C VAL A 100 10.85 -3.30 -12.06
N VAL A 101 11.18 -4.48 -11.54
CA VAL A 101 12.25 -5.34 -12.08
C VAL A 101 11.80 -6.78 -12.35
N ASN A 102 10.49 -7.06 -12.23
CA ASN A 102 9.92 -8.29 -12.74
C ASN A 102 9.83 -8.30 -14.27
N HIS A 103 9.59 -7.14 -14.89
CA HIS A 103 9.38 -6.94 -16.31
C HIS A 103 9.87 -5.55 -16.74
N THR A 104 9.97 -5.33 -18.06
CA THR A 104 10.18 -4.02 -18.66
C THR A 104 9.07 -3.73 -19.65
N SER A 105 9.04 -2.52 -20.24
CA SER A 105 8.29 -2.26 -21.46
C SER A 105 8.85 -3.12 -22.62
N ASP A 106 8.00 -3.47 -23.58
CA ASP A 106 8.41 -4.02 -24.87
C ASP A 106 9.19 -3.00 -25.73
N GLU A 107 9.13 -1.72 -25.36
CA GLU A 107 9.93 -0.63 -25.96
C GLU A 107 11.26 -0.40 -25.25
N HIS A 108 11.59 -1.20 -24.22
CA HIS A 108 12.90 -1.15 -23.59
C HIS A 108 13.99 -1.61 -24.60
N PRO A 109 15.14 -0.92 -24.72
CA PRO A 109 16.21 -1.32 -25.65
C PRO A 109 16.65 -2.78 -25.54
N TRP A 110 16.64 -3.35 -24.33
CA TRP A 110 16.96 -4.76 -24.14
C TRP A 110 15.97 -5.68 -24.85
N PHE A 111 14.66 -5.38 -24.79
CA PHE A 111 13.65 -6.21 -25.44
C PHE A 111 13.64 -6.03 -26.96
N ILE A 112 13.80 -4.77 -27.42
CA ILE A 112 13.92 -4.47 -28.86
C ILE A 112 15.06 -5.28 -29.48
N GLU A 113 16.20 -5.36 -28.79
CA GLU A 113 17.32 -6.19 -29.24
C GLU A 113 17.03 -7.69 -29.10
N ALA A 114 16.50 -8.13 -27.94
CA ALA A 114 16.24 -9.54 -27.63
C ALA A 114 15.36 -10.25 -28.67
N LYS A 115 14.37 -9.54 -29.23
CA LYS A 115 13.44 -10.15 -30.21
C LYS A 115 13.99 -10.25 -31.64
N LYS A 116 15.14 -9.61 -31.94
CA LYS A 116 15.69 -9.60 -33.32
C LYS A 116 16.20 -10.95 -33.79
N SER A 117 16.85 -11.72 -32.91
CA SER A 117 17.40 -13.03 -33.24
C SER A 117 17.64 -13.90 -32.00
N LEU A 118 17.75 -15.21 -32.21
CA LEU A 118 18.00 -16.18 -31.14
C LEU A 118 19.39 -16.03 -30.48
N ASP A 119 20.36 -15.51 -31.22
CA ASP A 119 21.75 -15.32 -30.79
C ASP A 119 22.05 -13.90 -30.31
N ASN A 120 21.04 -13.03 -30.18
CA ASN A 120 21.22 -11.66 -29.71
C ASN A 120 21.73 -11.67 -28.24
N PRO A 121 22.73 -10.81 -27.89
CA PRO A 121 23.27 -10.73 -26.54
C PRO A 121 22.25 -10.45 -25.42
N TYR A 122 21.10 -9.85 -25.76
CA TYR A 122 20.01 -9.56 -24.83
C TYR A 122 18.92 -10.61 -24.83
N ARG A 123 19.00 -11.65 -25.69
CA ARG A 123 17.96 -12.67 -25.81
C ARG A 123 17.60 -13.27 -24.45
N ASP A 124 18.60 -13.67 -23.69
CA ASP A 124 18.46 -14.33 -22.40
C ASP A 124 18.15 -13.36 -21.22
N TYR A 125 17.90 -12.07 -21.51
CA TYR A 125 17.37 -11.14 -20.52
C TYR A 125 15.88 -11.33 -20.28
N TYR A 126 15.19 -12.01 -21.20
CA TYR A 126 13.78 -12.32 -21.15
C TYR A 126 13.55 -13.83 -21.25
N ILE A 127 12.34 -14.28 -20.96
CA ILE A 127 11.99 -15.68 -20.93
C ILE A 127 11.28 -16.03 -22.22
N TRP A 128 11.89 -16.89 -23.02
CA TRP A 128 11.41 -17.35 -24.33
C TRP A 128 11.21 -18.85 -24.35
N ARG A 129 10.14 -19.33 -25.01
CA ARG A 129 9.89 -20.77 -25.23
C ARG A 129 9.28 -20.99 -26.60
N LYS A 130 9.59 -22.15 -27.18
CA LYS A 130 8.89 -22.64 -28.37
C LYS A 130 7.47 -23.08 -28.00
N GLY A 131 6.53 -22.76 -28.85
CA GLY A 131 5.19 -23.34 -28.77
C GLY A 131 5.14 -24.75 -29.42
N GLU A 132 4.04 -25.45 -29.20
CA GLU A 132 3.73 -26.71 -29.84
C GLU A 132 2.46 -26.57 -30.69
N ASP A 133 2.51 -26.98 -31.94
CA ASP A 133 1.37 -26.92 -32.90
C ASP A 133 0.72 -25.52 -33.00
N GLY A 134 1.52 -24.47 -32.95
CA GLY A 134 1.05 -23.08 -32.99
C GLY A 134 0.35 -22.59 -31.71
N GLN A 135 0.44 -23.35 -30.61
CA GLN A 135 -0.09 -23.00 -29.32
C GLN A 135 1.00 -22.53 -28.37
N PRO A 136 0.67 -21.72 -27.34
CA PRO A 136 1.61 -21.33 -26.30
C PRO A 136 2.27 -22.53 -25.60
N PRO A 137 3.46 -22.36 -25.00
CA PRO A 137 4.20 -23.45 -24.33
C PRO A 137 3.43 -24.16 -23.21
N ASN A 138 2.55 -23.45 -22.53
CA ASN A 138 1.67 -23.97 -21.47
C ASN A 138 0.45 -23.04 -21.25
N ASP A 139 -0.37 -23.37 -20.26
CA ASP A 139 -1.63 -22.70 -19.93
C ASP A 139 -1.50 -21.59 -18.87
N LEU A 140 -0.30 -21.08 -18.63
CA LEU A 140 -0.12 -19.94 -17.72
C LEU A 140 -0.92 -18.71 -18.20
N MET A 141 -1.58 -18.06 -17.23
CA MET A 141 -2.44 -16.92 -17.48
C MET A 141 -1.81 -15.63 -16.99
N SER A 142 -2.02 -14.56 -17.75
CA SER A 142 -1.67 -13.19 -17.35
C SER A 142 -2.61 -12.70 -16.24
N ASN A 143 -2.09 -11.83 -15.35
CA ASN A 143 -2.89 -11.15 -14.34
C ASN A 143 -3.91 -10.16 -14.95
N PHE A 144 -3.66 -9.69 -16.16
CA PHE A 144 -4.57 -8.79 -16.90
C PHE A 144 -5.48 -9.55 -17.88
N GLY A 145 -5.55 -10.89 -17.76
CA GLY A 145 -6.39 -11.74 -18.58
C GLY A 145 -5.67 -12.31 -19.81
N GLY A 146 -6.14 -13.43 -20.31
CA GLY A 146 -5.56 -14.14 -21.44
C GLY A 146 -4.28 -14.93 -21.11
N SER A 147 -3.63 -15.45 -22.15
CA SER A 147 -2.36 -16.20 -22.02
C SER A 147 -1.25 -15.33 -21.46
N ALA A 148 -0.37 -15.92 -20.65
CA ALA A 148 0.88 -15.28 -20.23
C ALA A 148 2.00 -15.37 -21.29
N TRP A 149 1.72 -15.89 -22.47
CA TRP A 149 2.66 -16.07 -23.55
C TRP A 149 2.20 -15.34 -24.81
N GLU A 150 3.06 -14.50 -25.38
CA GLU A 150 2.82 -13.78 -26.64
C GLU A 150 3.79 -14.27 -27.72
N TYR A 151 3.29 -14.53 -28.91
CA TYR A 151 4.07 -15.01 -30.04
C TYR A 151 4.90 -13.89 -30.67
N SER A 152 6.18 -14.20 -30.92
CA SER A 152 7.12 -13.32 -31.64
C SER A 152 7.46 -13.93 -33.01
N PRO A 153 6.96 -13.35 -34.09
CA PRO A 153 7.19 -13.91 -35.44
C PRO A 153 8.64 -13.80 -35.88
N GLU A 154 9.44 -12.90 -35.30
CA GLU A 154 10.83 -12.71 -35.67
C GLU A 154 11.70 -13.93 -35.38
N THR A 155 11.35 -14.71 -34.37
CA THR A 155 12.15 -15.85 -33.89
C THR A 155 11.35 -17.15 -33.77
N ASP A 156 10.06 -17.13 -34.11
CA ASP A 156 9.16 -18.29 -34.01
C ASP A 156 9.12 -18.88 -32.58
N GLU A 157 9.12 -17.98 -31.57
CA GLU A 157 9.03 -18.34 -30.16
C GLU A 157 8.02 -17.42 -29.45
N TYR A 158 7.65 -17.82 -28.23
CA TYR A 158 6.79 -17.03 -27.34
C TYR A 158 7.62 -16.43 -26.21
N TYR A 159 7.34 -15.16 -25.85
CA TYR A 159 7.88 -14.57 -24.63
C TYR A 159 6.85 -14.56 -23.51
N LEU A 160 7.33 -14.65 -22.26
CA LEU A 160 6.50 -14.61 -21.06
C LEU A 160 6.14 -13.17 -20.70
N HIS A 161 4.88 -12.96 -20.31
CA HIS A 161 4.40 -11.72 -19.69
C HIS A 161 3.29 -12.03 -18.66
N PHE A 162 3.53 -11.78 -17.39
CA PHE A 162 2.50 -11.98 -16.37
C PHE A 162 1.54 -10.80 -16.24
N TYR A 163 1.81 -9.68 -16.89
CA TYR A 163 0.93 -8.52 -16.99
C TYR A 163 0.55 -8.23 -18.44
N SER A 164 0.61 -6.99 -18.89
CA SER A 164 0.35 -6.68 -20.30
C SER A 164 1.35 -7.41 -21.22
N LYS A 165 0.90 -7.78 -22.42
CA LYS A 165 1.80 -8.26 -23.47
C LYS A 165 2.90 -7.25 -23.84
N LYS A 166 2.72 -5.98 -23.47
CA LYS A 166 3.71 -4.92 -23.59
C LYS A 166 4.67 -4.85 -22.39
N GLN A 167 4.57 -5.80 -21.44
CA GLN A 167 5.42 -5.90 -20.26
C GLN A 167 6.11 -7.28 -20.19
N PRO A 168 7.07 -7.58 -21.10
CA PRO A 168 7.80 -8.85 -21.11
C PRO A 168 8.57 -9.06 -19.80
N ASP A 169 8.43 -10.28 -19.24
CA ASP A 169 9.06 -10.69 -17.99
C ASP A 169 10.56 -10.90 -18.13
N LEU A 170 11.32 -10.38 -17.16
CA LEU A 170 12.77 -10.51 -17.08
C LEU A 170 13.18 -11.89 -16.56
N ASN A 171 14.29 -12.40 -17.11
CA ASN A 171 14.90 -13.67 -16.73
C ASN A 171 15.96 -13.47 -15.63
N TRP A 172 15.55 -13.57 -14.38
CA TRP A 172 16.43 -13.41 -13.21
C TRP A 172 17.47 -14.53 -13.04
N GLU A 173 17.38 -15.63 -13.77
CA GLU A 173 18.44 -16.63 -13.81
C GLU A 173 19.72 -16.07 -14.44
N ASN A 174 19.60 -15.07 -15.33
CA ASN A 174 20.73 -14.45 -16.00
C ASN A 174 21.51 -13.48 -15.08
N PRO A 175 22.77 -13.80 -14.71
CA PRO A 175 23.55 -12.95 -13.81
C PRO A 175 23.94 -11.60 -14.43
N LYS A 176 24.03 -11.51 -15.78
CA LYS A 176 24.31 -10.24 -16.47
C LYS A 176 23.14 -9.28 -16.34
N LEU A 177 21.91 -9.80 -16.42
CA LEU A 177 20.72 -9.01 -16.18
C LEU A 177 20.70 -8.49 -14.74
N ARG A 178 20.91 -9.38 -13.75
CA ARG A 178 20.92 -8.97 -12.33
C ARG A 178 21.93 -7.86 -12.07
N GLN A 179 23.14 -7.96 -12.65
CA GLN A 179 24.14 -6.90 -12.52
C GLN A 179 23.68 -5.56 -13.10
N LYS A 180 22.99 -5.56 -14.26
CA LYS A 180 22.43 -4.33 -14.84
C LYS A 180 21.37 -3.69 -13.93
N ILE A 181 20.55 -4.52 -13.27
CA ILE A 181 19.57 -4.04 -12.30
C ILE A 181 20.28 -3.44 -11.08
N TYR A 182 21.29 -4.13 -10.51
CA TYR A 182 22.03 -3.61 -9.36
C TYR A 182 22.79 -2.31 -9.66
N ASP A 183 23.37 -2.18 -10.86
CA ASP A 183 24.01 -0.94 -11.31
C ASP A 183 23.00 0.22 -11.40
N MET A 184 21.78 -0.05 -11.84
CA MET A 184 20.70 0.93 -11.89
C MET A 184 20.22 1.31 -10.49
N MET A 185 20.03 0.33 -9.59
CA MET A 185 19.64 0.59 -8.21
C MET A 185 20.67 1.44 -7.46
N ASN A 186 21.96 1.12 -7.58
CA ASN A 186 23.04 1.90 -6.99
C ASN A 186 23.08 3.32 -7.55
N TRP A 187 22.86 3.47 -8.84
CA TRP A 187 22.81 4.80 -9.46
C TRP A 187 21.72 5.69 -8.85
N TRP A 188 20.52 5.14 -8.58
CA TRP A 188 19.45 5.89 -7.90
C TRP A 188 19.76 6.18 -6.44
N LEU A 189 20.33 5.23 -5.71
CA LEU A 189 20.77 5.42 -4.32
C LEU A 189 21.84 6.55 -4.25
N ASP A 190 22.71 6.64 -5.23
CA ASP A 190 23.71 7.69 -5.34
C ASP A 190 23.10 9.07 -5.69
N GLN A 191 21.89 9.13 -6.26
CA GLN A 191 21.16 10.39 -6.42
C GLN A 191 20.59 10.92 -5.09
N GLY A 192 20.55 10.12 -4.01
CA GLY A 192 20.12 10.56 -2.68
C GLY A 192 18.77 10.00 -2.21
N ILE A 193 18.16 9.05 -2.94
CA ILE A 193 17.05 8.26 -2.41
C ILE A 193 17.55 7.26 -1.37
N VAL A 194 16.68 6.80 -0.47
CA VAL A 194 17.08 5.93 0.64
C VAL A 194 16.60 4.48 0.50
N GLY A 195 15.98 4.12 -0.60
CA GLY A 195 15.52 2.75 -0.80
C GLY A 195 14.43 2.62 -1.85
N PHE A 196 13.74 1.47 -1.80
CA PHE A 196 12.81 1.08 -2.84
C PHE A 196 11.55 0.41 -2.28
N ARG A 197 10.43 0.68 -2.95
CA ARG A 197 9.27 -0.21 -2.96
C ARG A 197 9.41 -1.11 -4.19
N MET A 198 9.40 -2.41 -3.99
CA MET A 198 9.70 -3.39 -5.03
C MET A 198 8.42 -4.01 -5.55
N ASP A 199 8.06 -3.62 -6.77
CA ASP A 199 6.87 -4.08 -7.48
C ASP A 199 6.92 -5.58 -7.72
N VAL A 200 5.86 -6.28 -7.34
CA VAL A 200 5.67 -7.74 -7.51
C VAL A 200 6.93 -8.57 -7.35
N ILE A 201 7.72 -8.27 -6.35
CA ILE A 201 9.06 -8.83 -6.17
C ILE A 201 9.05 -10.34 -5.92
N ASP A 202 7.93 -10.90 -5.45
CA ASP A 202 7.72 -12.33 -5.26
C ASP A 202 7.72 -13.13 -6.57
N LEU A 203 7.63 -12.47 -7.74
CA LEU A 203 7.65 -13.09 -9.05
C LEU A 203 9.05 -13.27 -9.66
N ILE A 204 10.10 -12.64 -9.13
CA ILE A 204 11.43 -12.69 -9.78
C ILE A 204 12.08 -14.09 -9.75
N GLY A 205 11.64 -14.96 -8.83
CA GLY A 205 12.08 -16.36 -8.75
C GLY A 205 11.25 -17.36 -9.55
N LYS A 206 10.41 -16.91 -10.49
CA LYS A 206 9.50 -17.73 -11.27
C LYS A 206 10.20 -18.85 -12.04
N ILE A 207 9.50 -19.99 -12.19
CA ILE A 207 9.91 -21.12 -13.06
C ILE A 207 8.72 -21.48 -13.94
N PRO A 208 8.56 -20.83 -15.11
CA PRO A 208 7.37 -20.99 -15.94
C PRO A 208 7.12 -22.41 -16.43
N ASP A 209 8.19 -23.18 -16.69
CA ASP A 209 8.09 -24.58 -17.15
C ASP A 209 7.49 -25.51 -16.08
N GLN A 210 7.61 -25.14 -14.82
CA GLN A 210 7.00 -25.83 -13.67
C GLN A 210 5.71 -25.16 -13.19
N LYS A 211 5.25 -24.12 -13.89
CA LYS A 211 4.11 -23.28 -13.51
C LYS A 211 4.26 -22.65 -12.12
N ILE A 212 5.50 -22.44 -11.65
CA ILE A 212 5.81 -21.70 -10.43
C ILE A 212 5.89 -20.23 -10.80
N LYS A 213 4.93 -19.45 -10.31
CA LYS A 213 4.82 -18.01 -10.57
C LYS A 213 5.43 -17.20 -9.44
N GLU A 214 4.97 -17.43 -8.23
CA GLU A 214 5.32 -16.69 -7.02
C GLU A 214 6.20 -17.53 -6.10
N ASN A 215 7.03 -16.87 -5.29
CA ASN A 215 7.86 -17.50 -4.26
C ASN A 215 8.70 -18.69 -4.76
N GLY A 216 9.24 -18.58 -5.96
CA GLY A 216 10.08 -19.62 -6.55
C GLY A 216 11.35 -19.89 -5.74
N PRO A 217 11.98 -21.07 -5.92
CA PRO A 217 13.05 -21.55 -5.01
C PRO A 217 14.31 -20.69 -5.00
N MET A 218 14.56 -19.90 -6.03
CA MET A 218 15.73 -19.01 -6.12
C MET A 218 15.45 -17.58 -5.64
N LEU A 219 14.20 -17.24 -5.33
CA LEU A 219 13.78 -15.88 -5.00
C LEU A 219 14.61 -15.27 -3.86
N HIS A 220 14.67 -15.96 -2.73
CA HIS A 220 15.37 -15.44 -1.55
C HIS A 220 16.89 -15.30 -1.78
N LYS A 221 17.47 -16.18 -2.59
CA LYS A 221 18.88 -16.03 -3.00
C LYS A 221 19.09 -14.76 -3.85
N TYR A 222 18.19 -14.47 -4.77
CA TYR A 222 18.26 -13.23 -5.55
C TYR A 222 18.09 -11.99 -4.68
N LEU A 223 17.20 -12.02 -3.69
CA LEU A 223 17.03 -10.91 -2.75
C LEU A 223 18.26 -10.69 -1.87
N GLN A 224 18.90 -11.75 -1.39
CA GLN A 224 20.16 -11.68 -0.63
C GLN A 224 21.29 -11.11 -1.47
N GLU A 225 21.43 -11.56 -2.73
CA GLU A 225 22.41 -11.02 -3.69
C GLU A 225 22.13 -9.54 -3.98
N MET A 226 20.87 -9.16 -4.19
CA MET A 226 20.46 -7.77 -4.39
C MET A 226 20.80 -6.90 -3.17
N ASN A 227 20.48 -7.36 -1.96
CA ASN A 227 20.81 -6.68 -0.72
C ASN A 227 22.32 -6.43 -0.60
N GLU A 228 23.13 -7.48 -0.76
CA GLU A 228 24.58 -7.37 -0.68
C GLU A 228 25.17 -6.44 -1.76
N ALA A 229 24.64 -6.49 -2.98
CA ALA A 229 25.13 -5.69 -4.11
C ALA A 229 24.70 -4.22 -4.08
N THR A 230 23.65 -3.87 -3.32
CA THR A 230 23.04 -2.54 -3.39
C THR A 230 22.79 -1.90 -2.01
N PHE A 231 21.62 -2.04 -1.44
CA PHE A 231 21.15 -1.31 -0.27
C PHE A 231 21.62 -1.88 1.08
N GLY A 232 22.15 -3.09 1.14
CA GLY A 232 22.55 -3.75 2.39
C GLY A 232 23.69 -3.08 3.14
N HIS A 233 24.49 -2.26 2.46
CA HIS A 233 25.59 -1.49 3.06
C HIS A 233 25.24 -0.02 3.29
N ARG A 234 23.96 0.34 3.13
CA ARG A 234 23.44 1.70 3.29
C ARG A 234 22.39 1.74 4.40
N ASP A 235 22.14 2.90 4.97
CA ASP A 235 21.04 3.11 5.90
C ASP A 235 19.72 3.25 5.13
N SER A 236 19.23 2.13 4.62
CA SER A 236 18.18 2.05 3.62
C SER A 236 16.88 1.47 4.17
N MET A 237 15.78 1.74 3.46
CA MET A 237 14.47 1.16 3.68
C MET A 237 13.98 0.46 2.41
N THR A 238 13.53 -0.78 2.53
CA THR A 238 12.96 -1.53 1.42
C THR A 238 11.63 -2.17 1.81
N VAL A 239 10.67 -2.15 0.87
CA VAL A 239 9.39 -2.84 1.03
C VAL A 239 9.05 -3.60 -0.24
N GLY A 240 8.80 -4.90 -0.12
CA GLY A 240 8.42 -5.76 -1.23
C GLY A 240 6.92 -5.91 -1.37
N GLU A 241 6.39 -5.84 -2.57
CA GLU A 241 5.02 -6.22 -2.86
C GLU A 241 4.95 -7.74 -3.07
N CYS A 242 4.22 -8.45 -2.16
CA CYS A 242 4.18 -9.90 -2.12
C CYS A 242 2.73 -10.40 -1.96
N TRP A 243 2.07 -10.72 -3.07
CA TRP A 243 0.68 -11.17 -3.09
C TRP A 243 0.50 -12.58 -2.51
N GLY A 244 1.48 -13.46 -2.69
CA GLY A 244 1.47 -14.85 -2.21
C GLY A 244 2.08 -15.04 -0.82
N ALA A 245 2.29 -13.98 -0.03
CA ALA A 245 2.93 -14.10 1.27
C ALA A 245 1.98 -14.60 2.35
N THR A 246 2.46 -15.57 3.14
CA THR A 246 1.96 -15.93 4.47
C THR A 246 2.93 -15.40 5.53
N PRO A 247 2.61 -15.37 6.83
CA PRO A 247 3.56 -14.95 7.85
C PRO A 247 4.86 -15.76 7.85
N GLU A 248 4.81 -17.07 7.61
CA GLU A 248 6.01 -17.90 7.50
C GLU A 248 6.90 -17.46 6.33
N ILE A 249 6.29 -17.20 5.17
CA ILE A 249 6.99 -16.66 4.00
C ILE A 249 7.46 -15.23 4.29
N GLY A 250 6.63 -14.42 4.94
CA GLY A 250 6.96 -13.05 5.35
C GLY A 250 8.23 -12.96 6.21
N ARG A 251 8.44 -13.90 7.12
CA ARG A 251 9.68 -14.01 7.89
C ARG A 251 10.92 -14.22 7.00
N LEU A 252 10.79 -14.98 5.92
CA LEU A 252 11.91 -15.20 5.00
C LEU A 252 12.38 -13.89 4.35
N TYR A 253 11.44 -12.98 4.04
CA TYR A 253 11.78 -11.68 3.47
C TYR A 253 12.31 -10.67 4.50
N THR A 254 11.81 -10.72 5.75
CA THR A 254 11.92 -9.59 6.68
C THR A 254 12.75 -9.87 7.94
N ASP A 255 13.15 -11.11 8.18
CA ASP A 255 14.05 -11.44 9.29
C ASP A 255 15.43 -10.79 9.04
N PRO A 256 15.91 -9.89 9.92
CA PRO A 256 17.18 -9.18 9.74
C PRO A 256 18.39 -10.10 9.56
N ALA A 257 18.34 -11.31 10.12
CA ALA A 257 19.43 -12.29 10.00
C ALA A 257 19.57 -12.82 8.57
N ARG A 258 18.51 -12.72 7.75
CA ARG A 258 18.51 -13.18 6.36
C ARG A 258 19.05 -12.17 5.38
N LYS A 259 19.08 -10.87 5.75
CA LYS A 259 19.60 -9.79 4.90
C LYS A 259 18.89 -9.72 3.54
N GLU A 260 17.58 -9.60 3.59
CA GLU A 260 16.74 -9.42 2.39
C GLU A 260 16.09 -8.04 2.40
N LEU A 261 14.84 -7.90 2.83
CA LEU A 261 14.08 -6.65 2.83
C LEU A 261 13.80 -6.15 4.25
N SER A 262 13.46 -4.88 4.38
CA SER A 262 13.03 -4.30 5.66
C SER A 262 11.64 -4.78 6.07
N MET A 263 10.71 -4.85 5.11
CA MET A 263 9.33 -5.28 5.29
C MET A 263 8.71 -5.70 3.94
N ILE A 264 7.49 -6.22 3.98
CA ILE A 264 6.70 -6.52 2.78
C ILE A 264 5.28 -5.97 2.93
N PHE A 265 4.65 -5.62 1.79
CA PHE A 265 3.20 -5.55 1.69
C PHE A 265 2.66 -6.96 1.47
N GLN A 266 1.80 -7.40 2.39
CA GLN A 266 1.01 -8.60 2.27
C GLN A 266 -0.45 -8.21 1.95
N PHE A 267 -1.21 -9.09 1.32
CA PHE A 267 -2.53 -8.77 0.79
C PHE A 267 -3.65 -9.68 1.29
N GLU A 268 -3.44 -10.44 2.37
CA GLU A 268 -4.50 -11.31 2.91
C GLU A 268 -5.75 -10.52 3.32
N GLN A 269 -5.57 -9.36 4.02
CA GLN A 269 -6.72 -8.53 4.41
C GLN A 269 -7.50 -8.02 3.19
N ILE A 270 -6.82 -7.77 2.06
CA ILE A 270 -7.44 -7.25 0.84
C ILE A 270 -8.36 -8.28 0.16
N GLN A 271 -8.24 -9.57 0.50
CA GLN A 271 -9.06 -10.64 -0.05
C GLN A 271 -10.34 -10.91 0.77
N LEU A 272 -10.52 -10.27 1.92
CA LEU A 272 -11.58 -10.63 2.88
C LEU A 272 -13.00 -10.30 2.44
N ASP A 273 -13.17 -9.36 1.52
CA ASP A 273 -14.45 -9.00 0.92
C ASP A 273 -14.72 -9.67 -0.45
N LYS A 274 -13.99 -10.75 -0.71
CA LYS A 274 -14.17 -11.63 -1.87
C LYS A 274 -14.90 -12.91 -1.47
N LYS A 275 -15.85 -13.35 -2.28
CA LYS A 275 -16.52 -14.65 -2.09
C LYS A 275 -15.52 -15.81 -2.13
N PRO A 276 -15.65 -16.83 -1.27
CA PRO A 276 -14.81 -18.02 -1.34
C PRO A 276 -14.82 -18.66 -2.74
N GLY A 277 -13.65 -18.96 -3.27
CA GLY A 277 -13.49 -19.54 -4.63
C GLY A 277 -13.79 -18.57 -5.78
N GLY A 278 -14.21 -17.33 -5.48
CA GLY A 278 -14.49 -16.32 -6.49
C GLY A 278 -13.27 -15.53 -6.93
N GLN A 279 -13.47 -14.67 -7.93
CA GLN A 279 -12.49 -13.68 -8.37
C GLN A 279 -12.56 -12.41 -7.49
N ARG A 280 -11.58 -11.48 -7.62
CA ARG A 280 -11.53 -10.18 -6.94
C ARG A 280 -12.86 -9.40 -7.00
N TRP A 281 -13.60 -9.58 -8.08
CA TRP A 281 -14.84 -8.89 -8.43
C TRP A 281 -16.12 -9.55 -7.88
N ASP A 282 -15.99 -10.70 -7.24
CA ASP A 282 -17.11 -11.43 -6.63
C ASP A 282 -17.22 -11.05 -5.16
N LEU A 283 -17.99 -10.00 -4.90
CA LEU A 283 -18.01 -9.30 -3.61
C LEU A 283 -18.83 -10.01 -2.54
N LYS A 284 -18.35 -9.94 -1.31
CA LYS A 284 -19.10 -10.18 -0.06
C LYS A 284 -18.84 -9.05 0.92
N PRO A 285 -19.73 -8.80 1.90
CA PRO A 285 -19.42 -7.88 3.00
C PRO A 285 -18.18 -8.33 3.79
N LEU A 286 -17.46 -7.37 4.35
CA LEU A 286 -16.39 -7.66 5.32
C LEU A 286 -17.02 -8.30 6.57
N TYR A 287 -16.44 -9.40 7.05
CA TYR A 287 -16.71 -9.99 8.34
C TYR A 287 -15.56 -9.62 9.28
N LEU A 288 -15.84 -8.81 10.30
CA LEU A 288 -14.80 -8.21 11.14
C LEU A 288 -13.90 -9.23 11.84
N PRO A 289 -14.41 -10.39 12.34
CA PRO A 289 -13.55 -11.43 12.91
C PRO A 289 -12.51 -11.97 11.93
N ASP A 290 -12.79 -12.04 10.61
CA ASP A 290 -11.80 -12.44 9.61
C ASP A 290 -10.65 -11.41 9.53
N LEU A 291 -10.96 -10.10 9.58
CA LEU A 291 -9.96 -9.04 9.61
C LEU A 291 -9.09 -9.10 10.86
N LYS A 292 -9.72 -9.33 12.03
CA LYS A 292 -9.01 -9.52 13.29
C LYS A 292 -8.06 -10.72 13.22
N CYS A 293 -8.52 -11.84 12.68
CA CYS A 293 -7.70 -13.05 12.51
C CYS A 293 -6.46 -12.76 11.65
N VAL A 294 -6.63 -12.13 10.49
CA VAL A 294 -5.52 -11.82 9.58
C VAL A 294 -4.53 -10.86 10.24
N PHE A 295 -4.99 -9.74 10.77
CA PHE A 295 -4.07 -8.78 11.38
C PHE A 295 -3.36 -9.36 12.61
N SER A 296 -4.08 -10.07 13.50
CA SER A 296 -3.46 -10.69 14.68
C SER A 296 -2.40 -11.71 14.30
N LYS A 297 -2.67 -12.55 13.30
CA LYS A 297 -1.70 -13.52 12.78
C LYS A 297 -0.41 -12.82 12.34
N TRP A 298 -0.50 -11.77 11.53
CA TRP A 298 0.67 -11.02 11.07
C TRP A 298 1.37 -10.25 12.19
N GLN A 299 0.62 -9.68 13.16
CA GLN A 299 1.20 -9.00 14.31
C GLN A 299 1.98 -9.95 15.21
N THR A 300 1.43 -11.13 15.50
CA THR A 300 2.03 -12.08 16.45
C THR A 300 3.12 -12.94 15.83
N GLU A 301 2.94 -13.39 14.60
CA GLU A 301 3.90 -14.30 13.97
C GLU A 301 5.16 -13.60 13.43
N LEU A 302 5.11 -12.30 13.13
CA LEU A 302 6.32 -11.52 12.82
C LEU A 302 7.02 -10.97 14.06
N GLU A 303 6.42 -11.07 15.26
CA GLU A 303 7.04 -10.59 16.50
C GLU A 303 8.42 -11.24 16.71
N GLY A 304 9.46 -10.40 16.83
CA GLY A 304 10.85 -10.84 17.00
C GLY A 304 11.55 -11.39 15.73
N HIS A 305 10.81 -11.58 14.62
CA HIS A 305 11.31 -12.21 13.39
C HIS A 305 11.16 -11.37 12.14
N GLY A 306 10.49 -10.23 12.23
CA GLY A 306 10.25 -9.40 11.07
C GLY A 306 9.55 -8.09 11.42
N TRP A 307 9.07 -7.38 10.41
CA TRP A 307 8.40 -6.11 10.57
C TRP A 307 7.24 -5.95 9.60
N ASN A 308 6.08 -5.49 10.09
CA ASN A 308 4.90 -5.26 9.26
C ASN A 308 4.97 -3.92 8.54
N SER A 309 4.49 -3.85 7.30
CA SER A 309 3.93 -2.64 6.71
C SER A 309 2.44 -2.58 7.04
N LEU A 310 1.93 -1.39 7.28
CA LEU A 310 0.53 -1.17 7.63
C LEU A 310 -0.11 -0.27 6.58
N PHE A 311 -1.12 -0.75 5.86
CA PHE A 311 -1.77 0.04 4.82
C PHE A 311 -3.24 -0.37 4.65
N TRP A 312 -4.06 0.60 4.26
CA TRP A 312 -5.44 0.39 3.81
C TRP A 312 -5.57 0.50 2.31
N ASN A 313 -4.92 1.50 1.72
CA ASN A 313 -5.01 1.84 0.31
C ASN A 313 -3.64 1.79 -0.36
N ASN A 314 -3.68 1.75 -1.69
CA ASN A 314 -2.63 2.11 -2.60
C ASN A 314 -3.27 2.52 -3.95
N HIS A 315 -2.45 2.75 -4.97
CA HIS A 315 -2.90 3.13 -6.31
C HIS A 315 -3.66 2.04 -7.09
N ASP A 316 -3.76 0.82 -6.55
CA ASP A 316 -4.45 -0.34 -7.14
C ASP A 316 -5.69 -0.79 -6.36
N LEU A 317 -6.04 -0.08 -5.29
CA LEU A 317 -7.14 -0.43 -4.40
C LEU A 317 -8.17 0.69 -4.30
N PRO A 318 -9.46 0.36 -4.13
CA PRO A 318 -10.49 1.37 -3.90
C PRO A 318 -10.24 2.13 -2.59
N ARG A 319 -10.85 3.31 -2.46
CA ARG A 319 -10.73 4.13 -1.25
C ARG A 319 -11.30 3.42 -0.03
N ILE A 320 -10.52 3.35 1.05
CA ILE A 320 -10.88 2.56 2.22
C ILE A 320 -12.17 3.03 2.91
N VAL A 321 -12.42 4.34 2.95
CA VAL A 321 -13.62 4.87 3.59
C VAL A 321 -14.90 4.43 2.88
N SER A 322 -14.85 4.27 1.55
CA SER A 322 -15.95 3.72 0.75
C SER A 322 -16.01 2.20 0.81
N ARG A 323 -14.88 1.54 1.03
CA ARG A 323 -14.80 0.08 1.02
C ARG A 323 -15.26 -0.54 2.35
N TRP A 324 -14.73 -0.07 3.46
CA TRP A 324 -14.96 -0.63 4.80
C TRP A 324 -15.34 0.40 5.87
N GLY A 325 -15.40 1.68 5.52
CA GLY A 325 -15.97 2.73 6.33
C GLY A 325 -17.42 3.04 5.95
N ASN A 326 -17.79 4.29 6.10
CA ASN A 326 -19.05 4.85 5.66
C ASN A 326 -18.75 6.16 4.96
N ASP A 327 -18.94 6.24 3.64
CA ASP A 327 -18.63 7.43 2.83
C ASP A 327 -19.80 8.44 2.74
N GLY A 328 -20.87 8.18 3.50
CA GLY A 328 -22.00 9.08 3.70
C GLY A 328 -21.86 9.90 4.98
N ASP A 329 -22.90 9.85 5.82
CA ASP A 329 -23.04 10.70 7.03
C ASP A 329 -21.90 10.51 8.04
N TYR A 330 -21.30 9.31 8.11
CA TYR A 330 -20.20 9.00 9.02
C TYR A 330 -18.81 9.00 8.36
N ARG A 331 -18.65 9.63 7.19
CA ARG A 331 -17.37 9.62 6.46
C ARG A 331 -16.18 10.04 7.31
N VAL A 332 -16.27 11.17 7.99
CA VAL A 332 -15.18 11.70 8.83
C VAL A 332 -14.89 10.77 10.02
N LEU A 333 -15.94 10.32 10.69
CA LEU A 333 -15.79 9.45 11.86
C LEU A 333 -15.22 8.09 11.50
N SER A 334 -15.73 7.46 10.43
CA SER A 334 -15.22 6.15 9.98
C SER A 334 -13.80 6.24 9.40
N ALA A 335 -13.46 7.31 8.69
CA ALA A 335 -12.09 7.54 8.22
C ALA A 335 -11.09 7.65 9.39
N LYS A 336 -11.46 8.41 10.44
CA LYS A 336 -10.65 8.52 11.66
C LYS A 336 -10.57 7.19 12.44
N MET A 337 -11.65 6.43 12.50
CA MET A 337 -11.67 5.10 13.13
C MET A 337 -10.72 4.14 12.41
N LEU A 338 -10.78 4.07 11.07
CA LEU A 338 -9.88 3.25 10.27
C LEU A 338 -8.41 3.66 10.45
N ALA A 339 -8.13 4.97 10.52
CA ALA A 339 -6.79 5.48 10.78
C ALA A 339 -6.29 5.06 12.18
N THR A 340 -7.11 5.22 13.21
CA THR A 340 -6.78 4.83 14.60
C THR A 340 -6.48 3.34 14.70
N LEU A 341 -7.33 2.50 14.10
CA LEU A 341 -7.15 1.05 14.10
C LEU A 341 -5.80 0.65 13.52
N LEU A 342 -5.46 1.16 12.33
CA LEU A 342 -4.26 0.75 11.62
C LEU A 342 -2.99 1.32 12.24
N HIS A 343 -2.97 2.64 12.53
CA HIS A 343 -1.79 3.31 13.06
C HIS A 343 -1.46 2.90 14.50
N GLY A 344 -2.42 2.38 15.25
CA GLY A 344 -2.20 1.80 16.56
C GLY A 344 -1.45 0.46 16.54
N MET A 345 -1.37 -0.24 15.41
CA MET A 345 -0.69 -1.53 15.27
C MET A 345 0.83 -1.39 15.19
N LYS A 346 1.55 -2.51 15.42
CA LYS A 346 3.00 -2.60 15.27
C LYS A 346 3.37 -2.77 13.81
N GLY A 347 4.13 -1.83 13.28
CA GLY A 347 4.58 -1.82 11.90
C GLY A 347 4.81 -0.39 11.40
N THR A 348 5.22 -0.22 10.16
CA THR A 348 5.39 1.09 9.53
C THR A 348 4.13 1.44 8.74
N PRO A 349 3.41 2.52 9.09
CA PRO A 349 2.20 2.94 8.38
C PRO A 349 2.51 3.58 7.03
N TYR A 350 1.65 3.28 6.05
CA TYR A 350 1.64 3.86 4.71
C TYR A 350 0.30 4.56 4.47
N ILE A 351 0.35 5.83 4.15
CA ILE A 351 -0.81 6.67 3.82
C ILE A 351 -0.80 6.88 2.31
N TYR A 352 -1.86 6.46 1.63
CA TYR A 352 -2.03 6.77 0.22
C TYR A 352 -2.63 8.17 0.04
N GLN A 353 -2.13 8.94 -0.94
CA GLN A 353 -2.61 10.30 -1.21
C GLN A 353 -4.14 10.39 -1.24
N GLY A 354 -4.69 11.33 -0.46
CA GLY A 354 -6.12 11.55 -0.29
C GLY A 354 -6.77 10.77 0.86
N GLU A 355 -6.09 9.76 1.42
CA GLU A 355 -6.57 9.04 2.60
C GLU A 355 -6.67 9.98 3.81
N GLU A 356 -5.69 10.88 3.96
CA GLU A 356 -5.60 11.85 5.05
C GLU A 356 -6.69 12.94 5.05
N ILE A 357 -7.47 13.04 3.97
CA ILE A 357 -8.64 13.92 3.90
C ILE A 357 -9.95 13.15 3.72
N GLY A 358 -9.89 11.82 3.75
CA GLY A 358 -11.04 10.94 3.62
C GLY A 358 -11.66 10.98 2.21
N MET A 359 -10.84 10.97 1.16
CA MET A 359 -11.33 10.84 -0.22
C MET A 359 -12.08 9.52 -0.41
N THR A 360 -13.14 9.56 -1.21
CA THR A 360 -14.06 8.45 -1.47
C THR A 360 -13.88 7.86 -2.87
N ASN A 361 -14.52 6.73 -3.12
CA ASN A 361 -14.71 6.20 -4.46
C ASN A 361 -15.46 7.19 -5.34
N VAL A 362 -15.34 7.02 -6.66
CA VAL A 362 -15.99 7.88 -7.65
C VAL A 362 -17.43 7.46 -7.90
N PRO A 363 -18.35 8.41 -8.15
CA PRO A 363 -19.74 8.11 -8.44
C PRO A 363 -20.00 7.81 -9.93
N PHE A 364 -19.04 7.23 -10.64
CA PHE A 364 -19.16 6.93 -12.06
C PHE A 364 -20.21 5.86 -12.33
N GLN A 365 -20.94 6.02 -13.42
CA GLN A 365 -22.11 5.19 -13.72
C GLN A 365 -21.88 4.24 -14.90
N THR A 366 -21.07 4.66 -15.88
CA THR A 366 -20.87 3.91 -17.13
C THR A 366 -19.41 3.49 -17.30
N ILE A 367 -19.19 2.42 -18.03
CA ILE A 367 -17.84 1.90 -18.26
C ILE A 367 -16.91 2.91 -18.96
N ASP A 368 -17.44 3.78 -19.79
CA ASP A 368 -16.67 4.81 -20.49
C ASP A 368 -16.01 5.84 -19.54
N GLU A 369 -16.48 5.92 -18.30
CA GLU A 369 -15.91 6.78 -17.26
C GLU A 369 -14.72 6.14 -16.54
N PHE A 370 -14.44 4.84 -16.79
CA PHE A 370 -13.36 4.06 -16.20
C PHE A 370 -12.30 3.72 -17.25
N PRO A 371 -11.30 4.57 -17.51
CA PRO A 371 -10.33 4.36 -18.58
C PRO A 371 -9.26 3.32 -18.29
N ASP A 372 -9.18 2.78 -17.08
CA ASP A 372 -8.15 1.81 -16.72
C ASP A 372 -8.30 0.48 -17.49
N ILE A 373 -7.15 -0.04 -17.98
CA ILE A 373 -7.12 -1.25 -18.82
C ILE A 373 -7.66 -2.49 -18.08
N GLU A 374 -7.37 -2.64 -16.78
CA GLU A 374 -7.90 -3.76 -15.98
C GLU A 374 -9.42 -3.69 -15.94
N THR A 375 -9.96 -2.50 -15.70
CA THR A 375 -11.41 -2.26 -15.59
C THR A 375 -12.12 -2.52 -16.91
N GLN A 376 -11.56 -2.06 -18.02
CA GLN A 376 -12.11 -2.30 -19.36
C GLN A 376 -12.11 -3.80 -19.70
N ASN A 377 -11.04 -4.51 -19.40
CA ASN A 377 -10.92 -5.94 -19.66
C ASN A 377 -11.91 -6.75 -18.82
N ILE A 378 -11.98 -6.49 -17.50
CA ILE A 378 -12.91 -7.25 -16.65
C ILE A 378 -14.37 -7.00 -16.98
N TYR A 379 -14.72 -5.79 -17.42
CA TYR A 379 -16.07 -5.51 -17.91
C TYR A 379 -16.47 -6.45 -19.05
N GLN A 380 -15.60 -6.56 -20.05
CA GLN A 380 -15.83 -7.46 -21.19
C GLN A 380 -15.86 -8.94 -20.80
N GLU A 381 -14.95 -9.36 -19.92
CA GLU A 381 -14.87 -10.75 -19.46
C GLU A 381 -16.11 -11.16 -18.68
N ARG A 382 -16.60 -10.31 -17.77
CA ARG A 382 -17.79 -10.60 -16.97
C ARG A 382 -19.06 -10.68 -17.82
N LEU A 383 -19.23 -9.78 -18.78
CA LEU A 383 -20.36 -9.85 -19.72
C LEU A 383 -20.31 -11.14 -20.54
N LYS A 384 -19.12 -11.56 -21.04
CA LYS A 384 -18.94 -12.85 -21.74
C LYS A 384 -19.21 -14.06 -20.85
N ALA A 385 -18.92 -13.95 -19.55
CA ALA A 385 -19.19 -14.99 -18.56
C ALA A 385 -20.68 -15.07 -18.15
N GLY A 386 -21.53 -14.15 -18.66
CA GLY A 386 -22.98 -14.16 -18.44
C GLY A 386 -23.46 -13.32 -17.26
N PHE A 387 -22.60 -12.51 -16.64
CA PHE A 387 -23.03 -11.50 -15.67
C PHE A 387 -23.80 -10.39 -16.37
N THR A 388 -24.79 -9.81 -15.68
CA THR A 388 -25.48 -8.62 -16.19
C THR A 388 -24.56 -7.39 -16.14
N GLU A 389 -24.92 -6.35 -16.91
CA GLU A 389 -24.20 -5.07 -16.87
C GLU A 389 -24.28 -4.44 -15.47
N GLU A 390 -25.43 -4.53 -14.81
CA GLU A 390 -25.64 -3.99 -13.46
C GLU A 390 -24.73 -4.68 -12.42
N GLU A 391 -24.66 -6.01 -12.41
CA GLU A 391 -23.77 -6.77 -11.53
C GLU A 391 -22.30 -6.45 -11.82
N THR A 392 -21.95 -6.31 -13.08
CA THR A 392 -20.58 -5.99 -13.51
C THR A 392 -20.18 -4.58 -13.08
N MET A 393 -21.04 -3.59 -13.34
CA MET A 393 -20.78 -2.20 -12.93
C MET A 393 -20.81 -2.00 -11.41
N TYR A 394 -21.64 -2.76 -10.69
CA TYR A 394 -21.60 -2.78 -9.22
C TYR A 394 -20.21 -3.19 -8.70
N ALA A 395 -19.67 -4.30 -9.21
CA ALA A 395 -18.34 -4.76 -8.83
C ALA A 395 -17.23 -3.77 -9.22
N ILE A 396 -17.31 -3.17 -10.42
CA ILE A 396 -16.35 -2.17 -10.90
C ILE A 396 -16.37 -0.92 -10.01
N ARG A 397 -17.54 -0.35 -9.73
CA ARG A 397 -17.63 0.81 -8.82
C ARG A 397 -17.05 0.55 -7.44
N ALA A 398 -17.19 -0.67 -6.93
CA ALA A 398 -16.66 -1.04 -5.62
C ALA A 398 -15.16 -1.29 -5.60
N LYS A 399 -14.58 -1.85 -6.69
CA LYS A 399 -13.23 -2.46 -6.65
C LYS A 399 -12.23 -1.88 -7.64
N ALA A 400 -12.68 -1.13 -8.66
CA ALA A 400 -11.77 -0.63 -9.68
C ALA A 400 -10.68 0.27 -9.07
N ARG A 401 -9.46 0.09 -9.57
CA ARG A 401 -8.32 0.92 -9.18
C ARG A 401 -8.44 2.37 -9.68
N ASP A 402 -9.32 2.60 -10.63
CA ASP A 402 -9.76 3.94 -11.05
C ASP A 402 -10.16 4.84 -9.88
N ASN A 403 -10.79 4.27 -8.85
CA ASN A 403 -11.18 4.98 -7.62
C ASN A 403 -10.00 5.65 -6.90
N ALA A 404 -8.81 5.06 -6.99
CA ALA A 404 -7.59 5.56 -6.38
C ALA A 404 -6.81 6.54 -7.28
N ARG A 405 -7.15 6.60 -8.58
CA ARG A 405 -6.35 7.32 -9.59
C ARG A 405 -6.91 8.68 -9.99
N THR A 406 -8.04 9.07 -9.40
CA THR A 406 -8.57 10.44 -9.56
C THR A 406 -7.62 11.48 -8.98
N PRO A 407 -7.59 12.70 -9.55
CA PRO A 407 -6.76 13.78 -9.04
C PRO A 407 -6.95 14.07 -7.56
N MET A 408 -5.87 14.38 -6.87
CA MET A 408 -5.89 14.89 -5.50
C MET A 408 -6.73 16.17 -5.41
N GLN A 409 -7.52 16.29 -4.35
CA GLN A 409 -8.45 17.39 -4.14
C GLN A 409 -7.84 18.43 -3.22
N TRP A 410 -7.24 19.49 -3.81
CA TRP A 410 -6.53 20.52 -3.03
C TRP A 410 -7.45 21.60 -2.49
N ASN A 411 -8.45 22.04 -3.29
CA ASN A 411 -9.39 23.08 -2.91
C ASN A 411 -10.74 22.93 -3.63
N ALA A 412 -11.66 23.85 -3.41
CA ALA A 412 -12.99 23.86 -4.04
C ALA A 412 -13.04 24.55 -5.42
N GLU A 413 -11.90 25.02 -5.94
CA GLU A 413 -11.79 25.68 -7.23
C GLU A 413 -11.87 24.69 -8.41
N LYS A 414 -11.82 25.20 -9.64
CA LYS A 414 -11.85 24.38 -10.85
C LYS A 414 -10.84 23.23 -10.77
N ASN A 415 -11.25 22.03 -11.18
CA ASN A 415 -10.44 20.81 -11.18
C ASN A 415 -9.86 20.47 -9.79
N ALA A 416 -10.54 20.86 -8.71
CA ALA A 416 -10.08 20.67 -7.32
C ALA A 416 -8.71 21.34 -7.01
N GLY A 417 -8.30 22.35 -7.78
CA GLY A 417 -6.97 22.94 -7.66
C GLY A 417 -5.82 22.03 -8.07
N PHE A 418 -6.12 20.92 -8.72
CA PHE A 418 -5.12 19.98 -9.23
C PHE A 418 -4.40 20.53 -10.46
N THR A 419 -5.14 21.10 -11.43
CA THR A 419 -4.63 21.64 -12.70
C THR A 419 -5.45 22.83 -13.20
N GLU A 420 -4.80 23.74 -13.88
CA GLU A 420 -5.46 24.81 -14.66
C GLU A 420 -5.95 24.30 -16.04
N GLY A 421 -5.40 23.18 -16.51
CA GLY A 421 -5.73 22.56 -17.79
C GLY A 421 -6.93 21.61 -17.74
N ILE A 422 -6.91 20.61 -18.63
CA ILE A 422 -7.86 19.50 -18.64
C ILE A 422 -7.21 18.33 -17.92
N PRO A 423 -7.75 17.90 -16.76
CA PRO A 423 -7.12 16.81 -16.02
C PRO A 423 -7.13 15.51 -16.84
N TRP A 424 -6.02 14.77 -16.79
CA TRP A 424 -5.85 13.47 -17.47
C TRP A 424 -6.88 12.43 -17.03
N TYR A 425 -7.38 12.60 -15.80
CA TYR A 425 -8.42 11.78 -15.20
C TYR A 425 -9.52 12.67 -14.62
N ARG A 426 -10.76 12.24 -14.72
CA ARG A 426 -11.90 13.00 -14.18
C ARG A 426 -11.79 13.18 -12.67
N VAL A 427 -11.92 14.42 -12.21
CA VAL A 427 -11.94 14.76 -10.78
C VAL A 427 -13.21 14.22 -10.13
N ASN A 428 -13.11 13.68 -8.94
CA ASN A 428 -14.29 13.28 -8.16
C ASN A 428 -15.14 14.53 -7.85
N PRO A 429 -16.42 14.57 -8.22
CA PRO A 429 -17.24 15.80 -8.11
C PRO A 429 -17.43 16.29 -6.68
N ASN A 430 -17.18 15.46 -5.67
CA ASN A 430 -17.28 15.84 -4.25
C ASN A 430 -16.09 16.71 -3.75
N TYR A 431 -15.18 17.12 -4.63
CA TYR A 431 -14.05 17.97 -4.27
C TYR A 431 -14.43 19.31 -3.67
N LYS A 432 -15.65 19.77 -3.92
CA LYS A 432 -16.17 21.01 -3.33
C LYS A 432 -16.34 20.93 -1.82
N GLU A 433 -16.53 19.71 -1.31
CA GLU A 433 -16.77 19.41 0.10
C GLU A 433 -15.59 18.68 0.74
N ILE A 434 -14.88 17.86 -0.05
CA ILE A 434 -13.75 17.06 0.41
C ILE A 434 -12.49 17.55 -0.29
N ASN A 435 -11.71 18.37 0.39
CA ASN A 435 -10.44 18.88 -0.13
C ASN A 435 -9.49 19.29 1.00
N VAL A 436 -8.22 19.49 0.64
CA VAL A 436 -7.15 19.85 1.57
C VAL A 436 -7.40 21.19 2.25
N GLU A 437 -7.86 22.20 1.51
CA GLU A 437 -8.10 23.55 2.06
C GLU A 437 -9.12 23.50 3.20
N GLN A 438 -10.25 22.81 3.01
CA GLN A 438 -11.26 22.62 4.05
C GLN A 438 -10.74 21.75 5.20
N ALA A 439 -10.01 20.69 4.90
CA ALA A 439 -9.42 19.85 5.93
C ALA A 439 -8.42 20.62 6.83
N LEU A 440 -7.65 21.55 6.25
CA LEU A 440 -6.73 22.40 7.01
C LEU A 440 -7.43 23.50 7.80
N ALA A 441 -8.62 23.91 7.41
CA ALA A 441 -9.43 24.90 8.11
C ALA A 441 -10.20 24.33 9.31
N ASP A 442 -10.42 23.02 9.35
CA ASP A 442 -11.16 22.34 10.41
C ASP A 442 -10.21 21.55 11.35
N PRO A 443 -10.01 21.99 12.60
CA PRO A 443 -9.18 21.28 13.57
C PRO A 443 -9.62 19.85 13.89
N GLU A 444 -10.89 19.53 13.63
CA GLU A 444 -11.46 18.21 13.85
C GLU A 444 -11.51 17.37 12.56
N SER A 445 -10.84 17.79 11.49
CA SER A 445 -10.79 17.06 10.23
C SER A 445 -10.03 15.73 10.33
N VAL A 446 -10.18 14.90 9.30
CA VAL A 446 -9.42 13.66 9.14
C VAL A 446 -7.91 13.95 9.09
N PHE A 447 -7.48 15.06 8.45
CA PHE A 447 -6.09 15.46 8.35
C PHE A 447 -5.42 15.62 9.73
N TYR A 448 -6.04 16.38 10.63
CA TYR A 448 -5.47 16.60 11.98
C TYR A 448 -5.54 15.34 12.84
N HIS A 449 -6.46 14.42 12.57
CA HIS A 449 -6.47 13.13 13.25
C HIS A 449 -5.26 12.28 12.83
N TYR A 450 -4.94 12.21 11.53
CA TYR A 450 -3.70 11.58 11.05
C TYR A 450 -2.45 12.26 11.61
N GLN A 451 -2.41 13.59 11.63
CA GLN A 451 -1.29 14.34 12.21
C GLN A 451 -1.06 13.98 13.69
N LYS A 452 -2.14 13.90 14.49
CA LYS A 452 -2.07 13.51 15.92
C LYS A 452 -1.58 12.06 16.07
N LEU A 453 -2.05 11.12 15.24
CA LEU A 453 -1.57 9.72 15.24
C LEU A 453 -0.07 9.64 14.92
N ILE A 454 0.39 10.40 13.94
CA ILE A 454 1.81 10.46 13.57
C ILE A 454 2.63 11.05 14.71
N GLN A 455 2.11 12.08 15.38
CA GLN A 455 2.77 12.71 16.54
C GLN A 455 2.88 11.72 17.71
N LEU A 456 1.79 11.04 18.08
CA LEU A 456 1.81 10.02 19.14
C LEU A 456 2.85 8.93 18.85
N ARG A 457 2.96 8.50 17.60
CA ARG A 457 3.97 7.52 17.18
C ARG A 457 5.41 8.03 17.37
N LYS A 458 5.66 9.33 17.16
CA LYS A 458 6.98 9.95 17.38
C LYS A 458 7.32 10.13 18.85
N GLU A 459 6.32 10.36 19.68
CA GLU A 459 6.48 10.68 21.10
C GLU A 459 6.47 9.44 22.01
N HIS A 460 5.81 8.33 21.56
CA HIS A 460 5.60 7.15 22.39
C HIS A 460 6.10 5.88 21.73
N GLU A 461 7.16 5.31 22.27
CA GLU A 461 7.78 4.08 21.76
C GLU A 461 6.84 2.87 21.79
N VAL A 462 5.86 2.83 22.69
CA VAL A 462 4.85 1.76 22.74
C VAL A 462 4.05 1.65 21.44
N MET A 463 3.81 2.77 20.75
CA MET A 463 3.15 2.78 19.43
C MET A 463 4.01 2.10 18.35
N VAL A 464 5.33 2.17 18.49
CA VAL A 464 6.28 1.59 17.53
C VAL A 464 6.63 0.15 17.89
N TYR A 465 7.11 -0.08 19.12
CA TYR A 465 7.75 -1.33 19.54
C TYR A 465 6.90 -2.21 20.45
N GLY A 466 5.81 -1.70 21.03
CA GLY A 466 4.95 -2.46 21.93
C GLY A 466 4.45 -3.76 21.28
N THR A 467 4.30 -4.80 22.06
CA THR A 467 3.69 -6.04 21.63
C THR A 467 2.18 -5.85 21.42
N TYR A 468 1.61 -6.60 20.51
CA TYR A 468 0.19 -6.57 20.17
C TYR A 468 -0.55 -7.75 20.82
N GLN A 469 -1.74 -7.49 21.33
CA GLN A 469 -2.66 -8.53 21.79
C GLN A 469 -4.09 -8.18 21.44
N LEU A 470 -4.76 -9.05 20.67
CA LEU A 470 -6.19 -8.95 20.36
C LEU A 470 -7.03 -9.30 21.59
N LEU A 471 -8.12 -8.56 21.80
CA LEU A 471 -9.17 -8.85 22.76
C LEU A 471 -10.48 -9.07 22.02
N PHE A 472 -11.36 -9.93 22.53
CA PHE A 472 -12.68 -10.24 21.96
C PHE A 472 -12.61 -10.61 20.46
N PRO A 473 -11.91 -11.68 20.07
CA PRO A 473 -11.70 -12.04 18.67
C PRO A 473 -13.00 -12.28 17.91
N GLU A 474 -14.06 -12.79 18.57
CA GLU A 474 -15.33 -13.16 17.95
C GLU A 474 -16.37 -12.02 17.88
N ASP A 475 -16.09 -10.85 18.51
CA ASP A 475 -17.04 -9.73 18.42
C ASP A 475 -17.09 -9.17 16.99
N GLU A 476 -18.29 -9.05 16.42
CA GLU A 476 -18.50 -8.70 15.02
C GLU A 476 -18.47 -7.19 14.74
N ASP A 477 -18.54 -6.34 15.79
CA ASP A 477 -18.66 -4.90 15.65
C ASP A 477 -17.45 -4.14 16.20
N LEU A 478 -16.78 -4.66 17.24
CA LEU A 478 -15.70 -3.99 17.94
C LEU A 478 -14.34 -4.62 17.60
N TYR A 479 -13.38 -3.80 17.24
CA TYR A 479 -11.97 -4.19 17.17
C TYR A 479 -11.24 -3.61 18.38
N ILE A 480 -10.82 -4.48 19.31
CA ILE A 480 -10.17 -4.09 20.56
C ILE A 480 -8.83 -4.82 20.68
N TYR A 481 -7.78 -4.08 20.97
CA TYR A 481 -6.46 -4.67 21.18
C TYR A 481 -5.60 -3.81 22.10
N THR A 482 -4.56 -4.41 22.66
CA THR A 482 -3.58 -3.71 23.48
C THR A 482 -2.23 -3.62 22.81
N ARG A 483 -1.47 -2.59 23.20
CA ARG A 483 -0.04 -2.45 22.93
C ARG A 483 0.69 -2.37 24.27
N THR A 484 1.73 -3.16 24.45
CA THR A 484 2.47 -3.19 25.72
C THR A 484 3.97 -3.09 25.45
N LEU A 485 4.62 -2.15 26.11
CA LEU A 485 6.08 -2.01 26.12
C LEU A 485 6.54 -1.77 27.56
N GLU A 486 7.26 -2.73 28.12
CA GLU A 486 7.66 -2.69 29.54
C GLU A 486 6.45 -2.50 30.47
N GLU A 487 6.41 -1.41 31.25
CA GLU A 487 5.31 -1.07 32.16
C GLU A 487 4.19 -0.27 31.47
N GLU A 488 4.43 0.22 30.27
CA GLU A 488 3.46 1.05 29.53
C GLU A 488 2.48 0.16 28.74
N LYS A 489 1.19 0.34 29.00
CA LYS A 489 0.11 -0.40 28.32
C LYS A 489 -0.91 0.57 27.73
N TRP A 490 -1.19 0.41 26.45
CA TRP A 490 -2.19 1.18 25.73
C TRP A 490 -3.32 0.26 25.27
N LEU A 491 -4.55 0.74 25.37
CA LEU A 491 -5.75 0.08 24.90
C LEU A 491 -6.32 0.85 23.71
N ILE A 492 -6.50 0.17 22.60
CA ILE A 492 -7.10 0.71 21.39
C ILE A 492 -8.47 0.05 21.21
N VAL A 493 -9.52 0.87 21.12
CA VAL A 493 -10.89 0.43 20.98
C VAL A 493 -11.53 1.10 19.77
N CYS A 494 -12.06 0.33 18.83
CA CYS A 494 -12.66 0.82 17.60
C CYS A 494 -14.03 0.17 17.39
N ASN A 495 -15.08 0.98 17.32
CA ASN A 495 -16.40 0.54 16.87
C ASN A 495 -16.43 0.59 15.33
N PHE A 496 -16.57 -0.56 14.70
CA PHE A 496 -16.58 -0.70 13.24
C PHE A 496 -17.97 -0.55 12.62
N HIS A 497 -18.93 -0.11 13.41
CA HIS A 497 -20.33 -0.07 13.01
C HIS A 497 -20.99 1.30 13.28
N GLU A 498 -22.09 1.56 12.57
CA GLU A 498 -22.94 2.75 12.79
C GLU A 498 -23.87 2.64 14.02
N LYS A 499 -23.82 1.52 14.75
CA LYS A 499 -24.61 1.30 15.97
C LYS A 499 -23.78 1.59 17.20
N THR A 500 -24.43 2.17 18.21
CA THR A 500 -23.86 2.29 19.55
C THR A 500 -23.67 0.90 20.16
N ARG A 501 -22.50 0.64 20.74
CA ARG A 501 -22.17 -0.59 21.44
C ARG A 501 -21.87 -0.28 22.91
N LYS A 502 -22.44 -1.03 23.81
CA LYS A 502 -22.12 -0.90 25.23
C LYS A 502 -20.79 -1.55 25.56
N LEU A 503 -19.97 -0.84 26.30
CA LEU A 503 -18.66 -1.29 26.75
C LEU A 503 -18.39 -0.63 28.12
N GLN A 504 -17.88 -1.41 29.06
CA GLN A 504 -17.40 -0.91 30.35
C GLN A 504 -15.97 -1.37 30.58
N CYS A 505 -15.11 -0.48 31.08
CA CYS A 505 -13.76 -0.80 31.48
C CYS A 505 -13.59 -0.52 32.99
N LYS A 506 -13.10 -1.50 33.74
CA LYS A 506 -12.92 -1.40 35.21
C LYS A 506 -11.59 -0.72 35.57
N ARG A 507 -10.67 -0.58 34.61
CA ARG A 507 -9.35 0.03 34.84
C ARG A 507 -9.35 1.49 34.46
N ALA A 508 -8.64 2.30 35.25
CA ALA A 508 -8.39 3.69 34.91
C ALA A 508 -7.46 3.80 33.70
N GLY A 509 -7.76 4.77 32.83
CA GLY A 509 -6.99 5.05 31.64
C GLY A 509 -7.29 6.43 31.08
N GLN A 510 -6.21 7.15 30.70
CA GLN A 510 -6.29 8.47 30.10
C GLN A 510 -6.51 8.38 28.60
N VAL A 511 -7.39 9.23 28.05
CA VAL A 511 -7.57 9.38 26.61
C VAL A 511 -6.31 10.04 26.00
N MET A 512 -5.65 9.36 25.10
CA MET A 512 -4.52 9.87 24.31
C MET A 512 -5.01 10.44 22.98
N LEU A 513 -5.98 9.80 22.37
CA LEU A 513 -6.63 10.24 21.13
C LEU A 513 -8.04 9.64 21.04
N SER A 514 -8.99 10.43 20.57
CA SER A 514 -10.30 9.97 20.15
C SER A 514 -10.77 10.74 18.92
N ASN A 515 -11.65 10.15 18.13
CA ASN A 515 -12.35 10.82 17.03
C ASN A 515 -13.62 11.56 17.46
N TYR A 516 -13.94 11.51 18.77
CA TYR A 516 -14.97 12.31 19.44
C TYR A 516 -14.32 13.16 20.53
N ALA A 517 -14.66 14.44 20.60
CA ALA A 517 -14.00 15.40 21.50
C ALA A 517 -14.29 15.19 23.00
N ASP A 518 -15.41 14.54 23.32
CA ASP A 518 -15.95 14.35 24.67
C ASP A 518 -15.87 12.90 25.16
N THR A 519 -15.01 12.07 24.56
CA THR A 519 -14.79 10.69 25.00
C THR A 519 -14.27 10.67 26.44
N PRO A 520 -14.91 9.94 27.36
CA PRO A 520 -14.50 9.89 28.76
C PRO A 520 -13.23 9.05 28.97
N ALA A 521 -12.61 9.16 30.15
CA ALA A 521 -11.59 8.24 30.63
C ALA A 521 -12.08 6.79 30.64
N ALA A 522 -11.17 5.83 30.54
CA ALA A 522 -11.52 4.42 30.30
C ALA A 522 -12.49 3.85 31.33
N GLU A 523 -12.28 4.15 32.63
CA GLU A 523 -13.13 3.66 33.72
C GLU A 523 -14.52 4.32 33.78
N LYS A 524 -14.76 5.34 32.96
CA LYS A 524 -16.04 6.05 32.87
C LYS A 524 -16.80 5.75 31.57
N ILE A 525 -16.19 4.97 30.67
CA ILE A 525 -16.86 4.63 29.42
C ILE A 525 -17.99 3.64 29.67
N THR A 526 -19.15 3.90 29.08
CA THR A 526 -20.34 3.04 29.18
C THR A 526 -20.81 2.56 27.82
N GLU A 527 -20.42 3.27 26.78
CA GLU A 527 -20.79 2.96 25.41
C GLU A 527 -19.78 3.54 24.40
N LEU A 528 -19.72 2.94 23.24
CA LEU A 528 -19.04 3.44 22.05
C LEU A 528 -20.09 3.88 21.03
N ARG A 529 -19.99 5.11 20.59
CA ARG A 529 -20.87 5.70 19.57
C ARG A 529 -20.55 5.15 18.17
N PRO A 530 -21.36 5.47 17.15
CA PRO A 530 -21.07 5.07 15.76
C PRO A 530 -19.65 5.43 15.35
N TYR A 531 -18.90 4.43 14.86
CA TYR A 531 -17.49 4.58 14.42
C TYR A 531 -16.55 5.25 15.43
N GLU A 532 -16.88 5.22 16.72
CA GLU A 532 -16.00 5.76 17.75
C GLU A 532 -14.72 4.94 17.86
N ALA A 533 -13.58 5.63 17.86
CA ALA A 533 -12.27 5.04 18.05
C ALA A 533 -11.49 5.84 19.08
N VAL A 534 -10.91 5.15 20.05
CA VAL A 534 -10.15 5.76 21.13
C VAL A 534 -8.89 4.98 21.44
N ILE A 535 -7.83 5.70 21.74
CA ILE A 535 -6.57 5.20 22.30
C ILE A 535 -6.49 5.66 23.74
N TYR A 536 -6.41 4.70 24.66
CA TYR A 536 -6.19 4.95 26.09
C TYR A 536 -4.77 4.55 26.50
N GLN A 537 -4.11 5.40 27.29
CA GLN A 537 -2.97 5.00 28.11
C GLN A 537 -3.50 4.49 29.45
N MET A 538 -3.30 3.22 29.72
CA MET A 538 -3.82 2.56 30.93
C MET A 538 -2.89 2.75 32.12
N GLU A 539 -3.44 2.92 33.33
CA GLU A 539 -2.64 2.97 34.56
C GLU A 539 -2.00 1.60 34.83
N SER A 540 -0.73 1.61 35.28
CA SER A 540 -0.02 0.39 35.65
C SER A 540 -0.65 -0.30 36.87
N TRP A 541 -0.76 -1.64 36.83
CA TRP A 541 -1.24 -2.43 37.96
C TRP A 541 -0.19 -2.42 39.06
N GLY A 542 -0.39 -1.75 40.16
CA GLY A 542 0.53 -1.75 41.29
C GLY A 542 0.64 -0.44 42.06
N ALA A 543 0.12 0.66 41.53
CA ALA A 543 0.19 1.94 42.26
C ALA A 543 -0.69 1.99 43.50
N ASN A 544 -1.75 1.13 43.62
CA ASN A 544 -2.73 1.14 44.72
C ASN A 544 -2.90 -0.18 45.48
N HIS A 545 -2.32 -1.30 45.04
CA HIS A 545 -2.40 -2.58 45.75
C HIS A 545 -1.03 -3.23 45.80
N GLY A 546 -0.40 -3.21 46.97
CA GLY A 546 0.99 -3.61 47.24
C GLY A 546 1.38 -5.09 46.99
N GLU A 547 0.91 -5.69 45.92
CA GLU A 547 1.31 -7.04 45.49
C GLU A 547 1.93 -7.00 44.09
N ARG A 548 3.22 -7.35 44.01
CA ARG A 548 3.90 -7.60 42.73
C ARG A 548 3.41 -8.92 42.15
N GLY A 549 2.30 -8.88 41.42
CA GLY A 549 1.82 -9.98 40.60
C GLY A 549 2.33 -9.88 39.17
N GLN A 550 2.75 -10.97 38.58
CA GLN A 550 3.03 -11.05 37.13
C GLN A 550 1.70 -10.77 36.37
N ASP A 551 1.68 -9.72 35.55
CA ASP A 551 0.53 -9.38 34.71
C ASP A 551 0.34 -10.49 33.66
N HIS A 552 -0.56 -11.43 33.93
CA HIS A 552 -0.96 -12.43 32.95
C HIS A 552 -1.93 -11.79 31.95
N SER A 553 -1.66 -11.92 30.66
CA SER A 553 -2.43 -11.34 29.56
C SER A 553 -3.93 -11.67 29.60
N SER A 554 -4.31 -12.80 30.20
CA SER A 554 -5.70 -13.22 30.42
C SER A 554 -6.48 -12.34 31.40
N ASP A 555 -5.78 -11.56 32.25
CA ASP A 555 -6.45 -10.77 33.29
C ASP A 555 -6.96 -9.43 32.77
N PHE A 556 -6.40 -8.90 31.67
CA PHE A 556 -6.82 -7.60 31.14
C PHE A 556 -8.17 -7.65 30.41
N GLU A 557 -8.45 -8.72 29.67
CA GLU A 557 -9.74 -8.91 29.00
C GLU A 557 -10.90 -9.02 30.02
N ALA A 558 -10.64 -9.61 31.19
CA ALA A 558 -11.61 -9.72 32.28
C ALA A 558 -12.03 -8.36 32.89
N ASP A 559 -11.25 -7.30 32.68
CA ASP A 559 -11.57 -5.95 33.14
C ASP A 559 -12.44 -5.15 32.15
N ILE A 560 -12.70 -5.71 30.97
CA ILE A 560 -13.57 -5.13 29.96
C ILE A 560 -14.83 -5.97 29.81
N GLU A 561 -15.99 -5.35 29.93
CA GLU A 561 -17.31 -6.00 29.76
C GLU A 561 -17.97 -5.45 28.49
N LEU A 562 -18.30 -6.34 27.55
CA LEU A 562 -19.18 -6.07 26.41
C LEU A 562 -20.61 -6.48 26.81
N VAL A 563 -21.58 -5.55 26.68
CA VAL A 563 -22.98 -5.74 27.14
C VAL A 563 -23.95 -5.67 25.96
#